data_aa133099c84b5726b04fb4590a0f4e14
#
_entry.id   aa133099c84b5726b04fb4590a0f4e14
#
_cell.length_a   1.000
_cell.length_b   1.000
_cell.length_c   1.000
_cell.angle_alpha   90.00
_cell.angle_beta   90.00
_cell.angle_gamma   90.00
#
_symmetry.space_group_name_H-M   'P 1'
#
loop_
_entity.id
_entity.type
_entity.pdbx_description
1 polymer ?
#
loop_
_entity_poly.entity_id
_entity_poly.type
_entity_poly.pdbx_seq_one_letter_code
_entity_poly.pdbx_strand_id
1 'polypeptide(L)'
;MAEKKVDSKKASKAKKSKAAATEKKGEDKAETLTAELAQEKEKYLRLFAEFENYKKRTSKERIELFKTAGQEVLQALLPVADDFERALGQQAEEDGSPEVEGFRLIQNKFIDILKGQGLSPMEITIGDQFDAEMHEAITQIPAPSPEHQGAIIDVIEKGYQLGDKIIRFPKVVVGK
;
A
#
# COMPACT_ATOMS: atom_id res chain seq x y z
N MET A 1 -9.62 26.82 91.23
CA MET A 1 -10.11 25.67 90.40
C MET A 1 -10.53 26.12 88.96
N ALA A 2 -10.15 27.29 88.52
CA ALA A 2 -10.57 27.83 87.22
C ALA A 2 -9.50 27.72 86.09
N GLU A 3 -8.22 27.60 86.42
CA GLU A 3 -7.13 27.56 85.37
C GLU A 3 -6.93 26.21 84.70
N LYS A 4 -7.33 25.10 85.28
CA LYS A 4 -7.17 23.76 84.68
C LYS A 4 -8.17 23.42 83.57
N LYS A 5 -9.26 24.18 83.36
CA LYS A 5 -10.29 23.99 82.34
C LYS A 5 -10.00 24.70 81.03
N VAL A 6 -9.13 25.70 81.05
CA VAL A 6 -8.80 26.49 79.82
C VAL A 6 -7.74 25.77 78.96
N ASP A 7 -6.78 25.08 79.59
CA ASP A 7 -5.72 24.37 78.87
C ASP A 7 -6.21 23.10 78.16
N SER A 8 -7.19 22.38 78.72
CA SER A 8 -7.75 21.19 78.08
C SER A 8 -8.59 21.51 76.79
N LYS A 9 -9.23 22.68 76.77
CA LYS A 9 -10.00 23.16 75.56
C LYS A 9 -9.10 23.65 74.47
N LYS A 10 -7.91 24.21 74.73
CA LYS A 10 -6.95 24.67 73.77
C LYS A 10 -6.22 23.48 73.10
N ALA A 11 -5.88 22.44 73.91
CA ALA A 11 -5.23 21.23 73.36
C ALA A 11 -6.15 20.37 72.48
N SER A 12 -7.46 20.30 72.81
CA SER A 12 -8.44 19.57 71.98
C SER A 12 -8.78 20.30 70.70
N LYS A 13 -8.77 21.64 70.69
CA LYS A 13 -9.02 22.45 69.48
C LYS A 13 -7.82 22.41 68.50
N ALA A 14 -6.58 22.35 69.02
CA ALA A 14 -5.36 22.21 68.28
C ALA A 14 -5.20 20.80 67.67
N LYS A 15 -5.63 19.73 68.37
CA LYS A 15 -5.65 18.36 67.82
C LYS A 15 -6.71 18.19 66.73
N LYS A 16 -7.89 18.81 66.87
CA LYS A 16 -8.96 18.75 65.84
C LYS A 16 -8.61 19.53 64.58
N SER A 17 -7.91 20.68 64.73
CA SER A 17 -7.44 21.43 63.54
C SER A 17 -6.29 20.76 62.78
N LYS A 18 -5.39 20.05 63.51
CA LYS A 18 -4.33 19.26 62.86
C LYS A 18 -4.88 18.01 62.16
N ALA A 19 -5.87 17.32 62.72
CA ALA A 19 -6.51 16.17 62.11
C ALA A 19 -7.26 16.60 60.83
N ALA A 20 -8.06 17.67 60.89
CA ALA A 20 -8.77 18.19 59.71
C ALA A 20 -7.84 18.73 58.60
N ALA A 21 -6.65 19.26 58.95
CA ALA A 21 -5.65 19.68 57.96
C ALA A 21 -4.93 18.49 57.32
N THR A 22 -4.79 17.36 58.06
CA THR A 22 -4.18 16.14 57.53
C THR A 22 -5.16 15.37 56.64
N GLU A 23 -6.45 15.37 56.99
CA GLU A 23 -7.52 14.77 56.17
C GLU A 23 -7.68 15.53 54.83
N LYS A 24 -7.79 16.87 54.87
CA LYS A 24 -7.83 17.70 53.62
C LYS A 24 -6.62 17.49 52.74
N LYS A 25 -5.41 17.38 53.29
CA LYS A 25 -4.19 17.13 52.55
C LYS A 25 -4.12 15.71 51.97
N GLY A 26 -4.85 14.76 52.56
CA GLY A 26 -5.03 13.40 52.02
C GLY A 26 -6.04 13.36 50.88
N GLU A 27 -7.14 14.10 51.01
CA GLU A 27 -8.18 14.22 50.01
C GLU A 27 -7.64 14.94 48.75
N ASP A 28 -6.94 16.07 48.89
CA ASP A 28 -6.30 16.78 47.77
C ASP A 28 -5.28 15.90 47.03
N LYS A 29 -4.52 15.07 47.76
CA LYS A 29 -3.61 14.10 47.15
C LYS A 29 -4.33 12.96 46.42
N ALA A 30 -5.44 12.49 46.98
CA ALA A 30 -6.23 11.45 46.33
C ALA A 30 -6.89 11.97 45.04
N GLU A 31 -7.39 13.20 45.04
CA GLU A 31 -7.95 13.83 43.86
C GLU A 31 -6.88 14.06 42.77
N THR A 32 -5.68 14.54 43.10
CA THR A 32 -4.60 14.70 42.16
C THR A 32 -4.15 13.38 41.55
N LEU A 33 -3.99 12.34 42.40
CA LEU A 33 -3.62 11.00 41.90
C LEU A 33 -4.71 10.38 41.02
N THR A 34 -5.99 10.59 41.32
CA THR A 34 -7.08 10.12 40.48
C THR A 34 -7.13 10.85 39.12
N ALA A 35 -6.86 12.16 39.12
CA ALA A 35 -6.75 12.95 37.91
C ALA A 35 -5.55 12.51 37.04
N GLU A 36 -4.39 12.32 37.65
CA GLU A 36 -3.19 11.79 36.97
C GLU A 36 -3.42 10.39 36.39
N LEU A 37 -4.06 9.52 37.16
CA LEU A 37 -4.39 8.16 36.71
C LEU A 37 -5.41 8.16 35.56
N ALA A 38 -6.35 9.10 35.54
CA ALA A 38 -7.30 9.27 34.45
C ALA A 38 -6.55 9.74 33.16
N GLN A 39 -5.64 10.70 33.31
CA GLN A 39 -4.83 11.18 32.18
C GLN A 39 -3.91 10.09 31.63
N GLU A 40 -3.25 9.32 32.48
CA GLU A 40 -2.39 8.21 32.04
C GLU A 40 -3.19 7.08 31.38
N LYS A 41 -4.39 6.78 31.86
CA LYS A 41 -5.31 5.85 31.19
C LYS A 41 -5.71 6.34 29.80
N GLU A 42 -6.02 7.62 29.65
CA GLU A 42 -6.36 8.19 28.35
C GLU A 42 -5.18 8.13 27.38
N LYS A 43 -3.98 8.49 27.83
CA LYS A 43 -2.74 8.36 27.04
C LYS A 43 -2.49 6.90 26.62
N TYR A 44 -2.67 5.98 27.56
CA TYR A 44 -2.51 4.54 27.29
C TYR A 44 -3.50 4.05 26.24
N LEU A 45 -4.78 4.41 26.36
CA LEU A 45 -5.81 4.01 25.40
C LEU A 45 -5.52 4.58 24.00
N ARG A 46 -5.07 5.83 23.93
CA ARG A 46 -4.66 6.45 22.66
C ARG A 46 -3.46 5.73 22.06
N LEU A 47 -2.41 5.50 22.85
CA LEU A 47 -1.21 4.80 22.40
C LEU A 47 -1.53 3.36 21.96
N PHE A 48 -2.42 2.68 22.69
CA PHE A 48 -2.88 1.36 22.31
C PHE A 48 -3.60 1.35 20.97
N ALA A 49 -4.48 2.32 20.73
CA ALA A 49 -5.16 2.47 19.43
C ALA A 49 -4.17 2.79 18.30
N GLU A 50 -3.20 3.66 18.53
CA GLU A 50 -2.12 3.97 17.58
C GLU A 50 -1.27 2.73 17.28
N PHE A 51 -0.95 1.92 18.30
CA PHE A 51 -0.19 0.67 18.14
C PHE A 51 -0.95 -0.37 17.31
N GLU A 52 -2.24 -0.57 17.58
CA GLU A 52 -3.07 -1.49 16.78
C GLU A 52 -3.19 -1.03 15.33
N ASN A 53 -3.36 0.26 15.08
CA ASN A 53 -3.36 0.84 13.74
C ASN A 53 -2.01 0.64 13.04
N TYR A 54 -0.91 0.88 13.74
CA TYR A 54 0.44 0.65 13.23
C TYR A 54 0.65 -0.81 12.84
N LYS A 55 0.30 -1.74 13.73
CA LYS A 55 0.41 -3.18 13.50
C LYS A 55 -0.38 -3.62 12.27
N LYS A 56 -1.62 -3.14 12.14
CA LYS A 56 -2.47 -3.44 10.97
C LYS A 56 -1.87 -2.90 9.67
N ARG A 57 -1.37 -1.65 9.70
CA ARG A 57 -0.71 -1.01 8.55
C ARG A 57 0.55 -1.77 8.15
N THR A 58 1.45 -2.02 9.08
CA THR A 58 2.72 -2.72 8.81
C THR A 58 2.50 -4.14 8.29
N SER A 59 1.47 -4.84 8.79
CA SER A 59 1.10 -6.15 8.28
C SER A 59 0.65 -6.09 6.81
N LYS A 60 -0.14 -5.07 6.43
CA LYS A 60 -0.54 -4.86 5.03
C LYS A 60 0.66 -4.51 4.15
N GLU A 61 1.47 -3.53 4.57
CA GLU A 61 2.69 -3.12 3.86
C GLU A 61 3.65 -4.30 3.64
N ARG A 62 3.79 -5.19 4.64
CA ARG A 62 4.59 -6.40 4.51
C ARG A 62 4.05 -7.35 3.45
N ILE A 63 2.73 -7.57 3.41
CA ILE A 63 2.10 -8.44 2.40
C ILE A 63 2.30 -7.85 0.99
N GLU A 64 2.13 -6.53 0.84
CA GLU A 64 2.35 -5.84 -0.43
C GLU A 64 3.81 -5.92 -0.87
N LEU A 65 4.74 -5.72 0.07
CA LEU A 65 6.18 -5.87 -0.21
C LEU A 65 6.52 -7.28 -0.72
N PHE A 66 5.98 -8.33 -0.10
CA PHE A 66 6.20 -9.70 -0.58
C PHE A 66 5.62 -9.93 -1.97
N LYS A 67 4.45 -9.36 -2.28
CA LYS A 67 3.86 -9.46 -3.62
C LYS A 67 4.69 -8.77 -4.70
N THR A 68 5.39 -7.67 -4.35
CA THR A 68 6.14 -6.85 -5.29
C THR A 68 7.65 -7.05 -5.22
N ALA A 69 8.16 -7.93 -4.33
CA ALA A 69 9.60 -8.13 -4.13
C ALA A 69 10.36 -8.56 -5.39
N GLY A 70 9.68 -9.24 -6.33
CA GLY A 70 10.23 -9.63 -7.63
C GLY A 70 10.09 -8.61 -8.75
N GLN A 71 9.48 -7.44 -8.49
CA GLN A 71 9.10 -6.48 -9.52
C GLN A 71 10.27 -6.08 -10.43
N GLU A 72 11.41 -5.71 -9.84
CA GLU A 72 12.58 -5.25 -10.61
C GLU A 72 13.13 -6.35 -11.52
N VAL A 73 13.19 -7.58 -11.01
CA VAL A 73 13.68 -8.74 -11.79
C VAL A 73 12.70 -9.06 -12.91
N LEU A 74 11.40 -9.09 -12.61
CA LEU A 74 10.37 -9.35 -13.63
C LEU A 74 10.39 -8.26 -14.70
N GLN A 75 10.50 -6.99 -14.32
CA GLN A 75 10.58 -5.88 -15.25
C GLN A 75 11.83 -5.95 -16.16
N ALA A 76 12.98 -6.38 -15.61
CA ALA A 76 14.20 -6.59 -16.38
C ALA A 76 14.11 -7.77 -17.36
N LEU A 77 13.19 -8.72 -17.15
CA LEU A 77 12.95 -9.86 -18.05
C LEU A 77 11.94 -9.57 -19.16
N LEU A 78 11.13 -8.52 -19.05
CA LEU A 78 10.13 -8.17 -20.08
C LEU A 78 10.72 -7.94 -21.46
N PRO A 79 11.89 -7.27 -21.66
CA PRO A 79 12.49 -7.14 -22.98
C PRO A 79 12.78 -8.48 -23.65
N VAL A 80 13.11 -9.53 -22.87
CA VAL A 80 13.33 -10.88 -23.41
C VAL A 80 12.02 -11.47 -23.95
N ALA A 81 10.89 -11.22 -23.26
CA ALA A 81 9.57 -11.64 -23.72
C ALA A 81 9.20 -10.94 -25.04
N ASP A 82 9.49 -9.62 -25.15
CA ASP A 82 9.25 -8.84 -26.35
C ASP A 82 10.12 -9.32 -27.52
N ASP A 83 11.39 -9.68 -27.26
CA ASP A 83 12.30 -10.22 -28.25
C ASP A 83 11.81 -11.56 -28.81
N PHE A 84 11.28 -12.45 -27.97
CA PHE A 84 10.64 -13.67 -28.41
C PHE A 84 9.42 -13.41 -29.30
N GLU A 85 8.55 -12.45 -28.93
CA GLU A 85 7.38 -12.09 -29.74
C GLU A 85 7.81 -11.53 -31.10
N ARG A 86 8.81 -10.64 -31.11
CA ARG A 86 9.32 -10.06 -32.33
C ARG A 86 9.95 -11.11 -33.25
N ALA A 87 10.75 -12.03 -32.70
CA ALA A 87 11.37 -13.10 -33.46
C ALA A 87 10.32 -14.02 -34.12
N LEU A 88 9.29 -14.40 -33.34
CA LEU A 88 8.20 -15.24 -33.87
C LEU A 88 7.32 -14.50 -34.88
N GLY A 89 7.08 -13.18 -34.67
CA GLY A 89 6.33 -12.35 -35.59
C GLY A 89 7.02 -12.21 -36.95
N GLN A 90 8.36 -12.14 -37.01
CA GLN A 90 9.14 -12.09 -38.23
C GLN A 90 9.19 -13.42 -38.99
N GLN A 91 9.04 -14.55 -38.28
CA GLN A 91 9.06 -15.90 -38.86
C GLN A 91 7.67 -16.44 -39.20
N ALA A 92 6.63 -15.59 -39.10
CA ALA A 92 5.26 -16.01 -39.37
C ALA A 92 5.07 -16.56 -40.81
N GLU A 93 5.95 -16.22 -41.75
CA GLU A 93 5.96 -16.76 -43.12
C GLU A 93 6.50 -18.21 -43.20
N GLU A 94 7.27 -18.66 -42.21
CA GLU A 94 7.82 -20.03 -42.09
C GLU A 94 7.00 -20.90 -41.08
N ASP A 95 5.73 -20.57 -40.93
CA ASP A 95 4.84 -21.24 -39.98
C ASP A 95 4.77 -22.74 -40.30
N GLY A 96 5.28 -23.54 -39.38
CA GLY A 96 5.34 -25.01 -39.49
C GLY A 96 6.74 -25.63 -39.54
N SER A 97 7.81 -24.82 -39.49
CA SER A 97 9.14 -25.39 -39.28
C SER A 97 9.30 -25.90 -37.84
N PRO A 98 9.98 -27.05 -37.63
CA PRO A 98 10.21 -27.60 -36.27
C PRO A 98 10.95 -26.61 -35.35
N GLU A 99 11.80 -25.76 -35.91
CA GLU A 99 12.57 -24.74 -35.21
C GLU A 99 11.65 -23.65 -34.65
N VAL A 100 10.72 -23.12 -35.45
CA VAL A 100 9.75 -22.10 -35.07
C VAL A 100 8.81 -22.64 -33.99
N GLU A 101 8.36 -23.88 -34.12
CA GLU A 101 7.55 -24.52 -33.11
C GLU A 101 8.32 -24.70 -31.79
N GLY A 102 9.60 -25.07 -31.85
CA GLY A 102 10.49 -25.13 -30.69
C GLY A 102 10.60 -23.77 -29.97
N PHE A 103 10.80 -22.68 -30.70
CA PHE A 103 10.83 -21.33 -30.15
C PHE A 103 9.49 -20.93 -29.51
N ARG A 104 8.36 -21.26 -30.13
CA ARG A 104 7.01 -21.00 -29.60
C ARG A 104 6.78 -21.72 -28.28
N LEU A 105 7.22 -22.97 -28.15
CA LEU A 105 7.14 -23.74 -26.91
C LEU A 105 7.99 -23.11 -25.79
N ILE A 106 9.20 -22.63 -26.12
CA ILE A 106 10.08 -21.97 -25.15
C ILE A 106 9.45 -20.65 -24.68
N GLN A 107 8.93 -19.83 -25.61
CA GLN A 107 8.24 -18.58 -25.28
C GLN A 107 7.04 -18.84 -24.36
N ASN A 108 6.17 -19.77 -24.72
CA ASN A 108 4.99 -20.08 -23.91
C ASN A 108 5.40 -20.51 -22.49
N LYS A 109 6.41 -21.40 -22.37
CA LYS A 109 6.94 -21.79 -21.08
C LYS A 109 7.50 -20.63 -20.28
N PHE A 110 8.21 -19.72 -20.94
CA PHE A 110 8.78 -18.53 -20.29
C PHE A 110 7.66 -17.63 -19.74
N ILE A 111 6.66 -17.32 -20.55
CA ILE A 111 5.49 -16.52 -20.15
C ILE A 111 4.72 -17.21 -19.03
N ASP A 112 4.53 -18.52 -19.07
CA ASP A 112 3.84 -19.26 -18.01
C ASP A 112 4.59 -19.24 -16.68
N ILE A 113 5.93 -19.27 -16.71
CA ILE A 113 6.76 -19.10 -15.52
C ILE A 113 6.56 -17.69 -14.94
N LEU A 114 6.58 -16.65 -15.77
CA LEU A 114 6.36 -15.27 -15.34
C LEU A 114 4.95 -15.08 -14.76
N LYS A 115 3.93 -15.67 -15.40
CA LYS A 115 2.55 -15.68 -14.87
C LYS A 115 2.48 -16.37 -13.50
N GLY A 116 3.22 -17.47 -13.32
CA GLY A 116 3.32 -18.17 -12.03
C GLY A 116 3.92 -17.29 -10.91
N GLN A 117 4.68 -16.25 -11.25
CA GLN A 117 5.19 -15.25 -10.31
C GLN A 117 4.22 -14.08 -10.09
N GLY A 118 3.01 -14.13 -10.66
CA GLY A 118 1.97 -13.12 -10.51
C GLY A 118 1.99 -12.03 -11.59
N LEU A 119 2.84 -12.17 -12.62
CA LEU A 119 2.82 -11.28 -13.77
C LEU A 119 1.59 -11.55 -14.63
N SER A 120 0.85 -10.51 -15.00
CA SER A 120 -0.27 -10.60 -15.96
C SER A 120 -0.14 -9.55 -17.06
N PRO A 121 -0.40 -9.93 -18.32
CA PRO A 121 -0.46 -8.94 -19.41
C PRO A 121 -1.69 -8.06 -19.20
N MET A 122 -1.58 -6.80 -19.59
CA MET A 122 -2.71 -5.90 -19.69
C MET A 122 -3.45 -6.18 -21.00
N GLU A 123 -4.75 -6.40 -20.90
CA GLU A 123 -5.60 -6.61 -22.08
C GLU A 123 -5.86 -5.26 -22.74
N ILE A 124 -5.49 -5.14 -24.01
CA ILE A 124 -5.69 -3.95 -24.83
C ILE A 124 -6.18 -4.40 -26.19
N THR A 125 -7.27 -3.80 -26.62
CA THR A 125 -7.85 -4.08 -27.93
C THR A 125 -7.61 -2.87 -28.85
N ILE A 126 -7.22 -3.13 -30.08
CA ILE A 126 -7.16 -2.08 -31.13
C ILE A 126 -8.57 -1.49 -31.28
N GLY A 127 -8.67 -0.16 -31.21
CA GLY A 127 -9.94 0.57 -31.20
C GLY A 127 -10.39 1.03 -29.81
N ASP A 128 -9.76 0.55 -28.71
CA ASP A 128 -10.05 1.06 -27.37
C ASP A 128 -9.62 2.54 -27.27
N GLN A 129 -10.33 3.30 -26.45
CA GLN A 129 -9.99 4.70 -26.16
C GLN A 129 -8.66 4.78 -25.41
N PHE A 130 -7.82 5.71 -25.83
CA PHE A 130 -6.56 5.99 -25.13
C PHE A 130 -6.84 6.55 -23.73
N ASP A 131 -6.22 5.98 -22.73
CA ASP A 131 -6.24 6.44 -21.34
C ASP A 131 -4.80 6.70 -20.88
N ALA A 132 -4.49 7.94 -20.53
CA ALA A 132 -3.16 8.35 -20.09
C ALA A 132 -2.75 7.76 -18.72
N GLU A 133 -3.70 7.26 -17.91
CA GLU A 133 -3.41 6.58 -16.65
C GLU A 133 -3.01 5.11 -16.85
N MET A 134 -3.38 4.52 -17.99
CA MET A 134 -3.19 3.10 -18.28
C MET A 134 -2.24 2.84 -19.44
N HIS A 135 -2.03 3.82 -20.33
CA HIS A 135 -1.31 3.66 -21.60
C HIS A 135 -0.25 4.74 -21.80
N GLU A 136 0.86 4.38 -22.45
CA GLU A 136 1.91 5.30 -22.88
C GLU A 136 1.83 5.51 -24.40
N ALA A 137 1.40 6.69 -24.85
CA ALA A 137 1.36 7.02 -26.27
C ALA A 137 2.76 7.42 -26.75
N ILE A 138 3.34 6.63 -27.69
CA ILE A 138 4.66 6.93 -28.28
C ILE A 138 4.51 7.88 -29.46
N THR A 139 3.50 7.65 -30.29
CA THR A 139 3.28 8.43 -31.52
C THR A 139 1.79 8.55 -31.84
N GLN A 140 1.49 9.55 -32.66
CA GLN A 140 0.14 9.75 -33.18
C GLN A 140 0.21 9.66 -34.72
N ILE A 141 -0.72 8.92 -35.29
CA ILE A 141 -0.88 8.81 -36.76
C ILE A 141 -2.28 9.27 -37.14
N PRO A 142 -2.49 9.69 -38.41
CA PRO A 142 -3.84 10.00 -38.90
C PRO A 142 -4.76 8.80 -38.68
N ALA A 143 -5.91 9.03 -38.05
CA ALA A 143 -6.88 7.96 -37.81
C ALA A 143 -7.41 7.41 -39.12
N PRO A 144 -7.48 6.07 -39.29
CA PRO A 144 -7.98 5.45 -40.51
C PRO A 144 -9.49 5.75 -40.75
N SER A 145 -10.23 6.07 -39.72
CA SER A 145 -11.61 6.52 -39.75
C SER A 145 -11.90 7.50 -38.61
N PRO A 146 -12.95 8.35 -38.72
CA PRO A 146 -13.33 9.30 -37.67
C PRO A 146 -13.63 8.63 -36.33
N GLU A 147 -14.03 7.38 -36.34
CA GLU A 147 -14.33 6.59 -35.13
C GLU A 147 -13.08 6.21 -34.31
N HIS A 148 -11.91 6.18 -34.99
CA HIS A 148 -10.64 5.85 -34.35
C HIS A 148 -9.86 7.09 -33.88
N GLN A 149 -10.49 8.26 -33.89
CA GLN A 149 -9.87 9.46 -33.38
C GLN A 149 -9.77 9.39 -31.84
N GLY A 150 -8.55 9.50 -31.31
CA GLY A 150 -8.27 9.32 -29.89
C GLY A 150 -8.24 7.85 -29.45
N ALA A 151 -8.41 6.89 -30.36
CA ALA A 151 -8.34 5.46 -30.07
C ALA A 151 -6.95 4.88 -30.31
N ILE A 152 -6.69 3.73 -29.73
CA ILE A 152 -5.47 2.94 -29.92
C ILE A 152 -5.54 2.29 -31.30
N ILE A 153 -4.56 2.62 -32.16
CA ILE A 153 -4.46 2.08 -33.51
C ILE A 153 -3.56 0.85 -33.54
N ASP A 154 -2.49 0.86 -32.72
CA ASP A 154 -1.53 -0.23 -32.67
C ASP A 154 -0.88 -0.32 -31.28
N VAL A 155 -0.38 -1.50 -30.93
CA VAL A 155 0.32 -1.79 -29.67
C VAL A 155 1.74 -2.22 -30.00
N ILE A 156 2.72 -1.35 -29.73
CA ILE A 156 4.13 -1.61 -30.01
C ILE A 156 4.76 -2.51 -28.94
N GLU A 157 4.46 -2.25 -27.67
CA GLU A 157 4.91 -3.05 -26.55
C GLU A 157 3.74 -3.34 -25.60
N LYS A 158 3.61 -4.58 -25.18
CA LYS A 158 2.55 -4.99 -24.24
C LYS A 158 2.79 -4.42 -22.85
N GLY A 159 1.72 -3.99 -22.19
CA GLY A 159 1.72 -3.64 -20.78
C GLY A 159 1.68 -4.87 -19.89
N TYR A 160 2.25 -4.75 -18.70
CA TYR A 160 2.24 -5.82 -17.68
C TYR A 160 1.98 -5.26 -16.30
N GLN A 161 1.25 -6.04 -15.50
CA GLN A 161 0.99 -5.77 -14.10
C GLN A 161 1.43 -6.94 -13.22
N LEU A 162 1.85 -6.62 -12.00
CA LEU A 162 2.20 -7.59 -10.96
C LEU A 162 1.17 -7.48 -9.83
N GLY A 163 0.25 -8.44 -9.78
CA GLY A 163 -0.94 -8.31 -8.95
C GLY A 163 -1.77 -7.10 -9.38
N ASP A 164 -1.96 -6.13 -8.48
CA ASP A 164 -2.75 -4.91 -8.73
C ASP A 164 -1.88 -3.71 -9.20
N LYS A 165 -0.55 -3.90 -9.33
CA LYS A 165 0.38 -2.82 -9.64
C LYS A 165 0.89 -2.92 -11.07
N ILE A 166 0.71 -1.85 -11.86
CA ILE A 166 1.31 -1.76 -13.19
C ILE A 166 2.83 -1.62 -13.03
N ILE A 167 3.58 -2.53 -13.67
CA ILE A 167 5.04 -2.52 -13.68
C ILE A 167 5.62 -2.05 -15.02
N ARG A 168 4.83 -2.15 -16.09
CA ARG A 168 5.14 -1.57 -17.41
C ARG A 168 3.86 -1.16 -18.11
N PHE A 169 3.78 0.10 -18.47
CA PHE A 169 2.68 0.61 -19.29
C PHE A 169 2.81 0.08 -20.73
N PRO A 170 1.69 -0.25 -21.37
CA PRO A 170 1.71 -0.60 -22.78
C PRO A 170 2.04 0.63 -23.64
N LYS A 171 2.93 0.44 -24.60
CA LYS A 171 3.28 1.50 -25.56
C LYS A 171 2.40 1.38 -26.79
N VAL A 172 1.64 2.43 -27.04
CA VAL A 172 0.59 2.44 -28.05
C VAL A 172 0.76 3.57 -29.06
N VAL A 173 0.19 3.36 -30.24
CA VAL A 173 0.00 4.36 -31.29
C VAL A 173 -1.45 4.83 -31.25
N VAL A 174 -1.67 6.14 -31.22
CA VAL A 174 -2.99 6.75 -31.09
C VAL A 174 -3.40 7.43 -32.40
N GLY A 175 -4.67 7.33 -32.76
CA GLY A 175 -5.27 8.01 -33.91
C GLY A 175 -5.50 9.50 -33.62
N LYS A 176 -5.08 10.36 -34.55
CA LYS A 176 -5.27 11.82 -34.48
C LYS A 176 -6.36 12.26 -35.47
#